data_94d981868ecc0e7dcfd579b394725eda
#
_entry.id   94d981868ecc0e7dcfd579b394725eda
#
_cell.length_a   1.000
_cell.length_b   1.000
_cell.length_c   1.000
_cell.angle_alpha   90.00
_cell.angle_beta   90.00
_cell.angle_gamma   90.00
#
_symmetry.space_group_name_H-M   'P 1'
#
loop_
_entity.id
_entity.type
_entity.pdbx_description
1 polymer ?
#
loop_
_entity_poly.entity_id
_entity_poly.type
_entity_poly.pdbx_seq_one_letter_code
_entity_poly.pdbx_strand_id
1 'polypeptide(L)'
;MDARNLNILQNGRQMLRAFGGINETYGCSEAEESRALNFSSRGYPALQTRAPRRKTREVKDVNGMYHLNGLLVCRGTTLEYTPDDSETREGAVVLEHALTNDRKALTGMGTKVLIWPDKKAFDTETGELSELGAVWEIGEAGMTVTPCDTEGKTYTPGSVGETEPEAPEDGQLFLKGDPETPYGMDSMLLKYSTKNKKWQEIMLQSLRIHCPGLGAAMKENDTVTLSGVPQRVCDALAKGLNGEISISTLDGDDIITALALPKKSDRYYGSWTVLRSGTAWQSLDGKATENEAADAPVKAERRVPDLDFVTEQGNRVWGCNRKENSIYACALGDPTNWYSYRGIASDSYAVSVGSDGAFTGAASCLSYILFFKENCIHKLYGSKPSDYQMSSVRCRGVAAKAAGSLCVIAETLYYLSPDGVMAWSGSLPAKVSGALDTGKLTAADWAMGGQLDARYYLYLHRRADGDGSGRLLVYDTEKGLWHEESPAGTEMVSTGQQLYLWDGSALWAAGSDRETEGEEEANLRFEAVTGDIGMSMPDDKYISRVTLRLDALAHTVVTVAVSYDGGAWETVGSCAVTQEHQRVNLPFVPRRHDLMRLKFSGTGQMTLRSMAFTAADAAGARVNGAVPRK
;
A
#
# COMPACT_ATOMS: atom_id res chain seq x y z
N MET A 1 -74.55 28.05 27.23
CA MET A 1 -73.58 28.89 26.45
C MET A 1 -72.31 28.06 26.24
N ASP A 2 -72.20 27.50 25.07
CA ASP A 2 -71.06 26.66 24.73
C ASP A 2 -69.81 27.54 24.55
N ALA A 3 -68.83 27.32 25.41
CA ALA A 3 -67.50 27.85 25.21
C ALA A 3 -66.95 27.14 23.99
N ARG A 4 -66.91 27.82 22.86
CA ARG A 4 -66.25 27.38 21.66
C ARG A 4 -64.81 27.21 22.01
N ASN A 5 -64.37 25.97 21.99
CA ASN A 5 -62.97 25.61 21.99
C ASN A 5 -62.25 26.35 20.81
N LEU A 6 -61.67 27.49 21.11
CA LEU A 6 -60.63 28.08 20.24
C LEU A 6 -59.49 27.09 20.23
N ASN A 7 -59.39 26.31 19.16
CA ASN A 7 -58.18 25.54 18.88
C ASN A 7 -57.02 26.53 18.89
N ILE A 8 -56.31 26.58 19.99
CA ILE A 8 -55.06 27.32 20.11
C ILE A 8 -54.11 26.64 19.15
N LEU A 9 -53.79 27.31 18.03
CA LEU A 9 -52.73 26.90 17.11
C LEU A 9 -51.49 26.61 17.95
N GLN A 10 -51.13 25.33 18.08
CA GLN A 10 -49.90 24.95 18.74
C GLN A 10 -48.75 25.41 17.86
N ASN A 11 -48.14 26.51 18.24
CA ASN A 11 -46.91 26.98 17.57
C ASN A 11 -45.73 26.11 18.01
N GLY A 12 -45.34 25.19 17.14
CA GLY A 12 -44.13 24.40 17.32
C GLY A 12 -42.87 25.26 17.11
N ARG A 13 -41.90 25.12 18.00
CA ARG A 13 -40.58 25.71 17.84
C ARG A 13 -39.53 24.61 17.95
N GLN A 14 -38.63 24.58 16.98
CA GLN A 14 -37.52 23.63 16.96
C GLN A 14 -36.21 24.35 16.67
N MET A 15 -35.13 23.88 17.26
CA MET A 15 -33.80 24.38 16.99
C MET A 15 -32.84 23.22 16.76
N LEU A 16 -32.23 23.17 15.58
CA LEU A 16 -31.16 22.26 15.26
C LEU A 16 -29.82 22.95 15.58
N ARG A 17 -28.96 22.28 16.34
CA ARG A 17 -27.66 22.76 16.77
C ARG A 17 -26.54 21.77 16.47
N ALA A 18 -26.87 20.57 16.06
CA ALA A 18 -25.93 19.55 15.66
C ALA A 18 -26.27 19.11 14.23
N PHE A 19 -25.23 18.94 13.42
CA PHE A 19 -25.30 18.59 12.01
C PHE A 19 -24.56 17.27 11.81
N GLY A 20 -25.30 16.25 11.35
CA GLY A 20 -24.90 14.84 11.39
C GLY A 20 -24.07 14.35 10.20
N GLY A 21 -23.70 15.26 9.28
CA GLY A 21 -22.99 14.88 8.07
C GLY A 21 -23.90 14.25 7.01
N ILE A 22 -23.32 13.68 5.96
CA ILE A 22 -24.06 13.12 4.82
C ILE A 22 -24.76 11.83 5.20
N ASN A 23 -26.06 11.78 4.87
CA ASN A 23 -26.87 10.58 4.85
C ASN A 23 -27.66 10.51 3.52
N GLU A 24 -27.24 9.59 2.62
CA GLU A 24 -27.84 9.39 1.30
C GLU A 24 -28.99 8.36 1.34
N THR A 25 -29.33 7.82 2.50
CA THR A 25 -30.40 6.83 2.66
C THR A 25 -31.76 7.51 2.84
N TYR A 26 -32.83 6.73 2.69
CA TYR A 26 -34.18 7.19 2.99
C TYR A 26 -34.40 7.57 4.49
N GLY A 27 -33.46 7.18 5.36
CA GLY A 27 -33.49 7.51 6.78
C GLY A 27 -32.77 8.82 7.12
N CYS A 28 -32.48 9.69 6.14
CA CYS A 28 -31.84 10.98 6.37
C CYS A 28 -32.69 11.84 7.29
N SER A 29 -32.20 12.13 8.48
CA SER A 29 -32.91 12.88 9.51
C SER A 29 -32.84 14.40 9.28
N GLU A 30 -33.65 15.16 10.00
CA GLU A 30 -33.63 16.63 9.97
C GLU A 30 -32.28 17.25 10.33
N ALA A 31 -31.47 16.53 11.12
CA ALA A 31 -30.16 16.95 11.58
C ALA A 31 -29.01 16.48 10.68
N GLU A 32 -29.31 15.75 9.63
CA GLU A 32 -28.33 15.26 8.65
C GLU A 32 -28.49 15.99 7.31
N GLU A 33 -27.49 15.86 6.46
CA GLU A 33 -27.48 16.42 5.13
C GLU A 33 -27.60 15.32 4.07
N SER A 34 -28.57 15.44 3.16
CA SER A 34 -28.63 14.55 1.98
C SER A 34 -27.49 14.83 0.99
N ARG A 35 -26.84 15.99 1.13
CA ARG A 35 -25.63 16.40 0.43
C ARG A 35 -24.88 17.45 1.25
N ALA A 36 -23.54 17.32 1.33
CA ALA A 36 -22.70 18.32 1.98
C ALA A 36 -21.34 18.40 1.26
N LEU A 37 -21.25 19.27 0.23
CA LEU A 37 -20.03 19.50 -0.55
C LEU A 37 -19.19 20.59 0.07
N ASN A 38 -17.90 20.33 0.28
CA ASN A 38 -16.91 21.23 0.88
C ASN A 38 -17.26 21.67 2.32
N PHE A 39 -17.92 20.79 3.06
CA PHE A 39 -18.08 20.91 4.51
C PHE A 39 -17.15 19.94 5.24
N SER A 40 -16.93 20.20 6.53
CA SER A 40 -16.02 19.43 7.38
C SER A 40 -16.59 19.26 8.78
N SER A 41 -16.33 18.14 9.40
CA SER A 41 -16.64 17.85 10.80
C SER A 41 -15.75 18.62 11.82
N ARG A 42 -14.76 19.42 11.37
CA ARG A 42 -13.88 20.17 12.29
C ARG A 42 -14.66 21.09 13.22
N GLY A 43 -15.71 21.72 12.71
CA GLY A 43 -16.58 22.59 13.48
C GLY A 43 -17.72 21.88 14.24
N TYR A 44 -17.80 20.55 14.20
CA TYR A 44 -18.89 19.84 14.87
C TYR A 44 -19.08 20.29 16.33
N PRO A 45 -20.34 20.54 16.80
CA PRO A 45 -21.61 20.21 16.15
C PRO A 45 -22.12 21.19 15.09
N ALA A 46 -21.44 22.30 14.82
CA ALA A 46 -21.80 23.22 13.76
C ALA A 46 -21.46 22.65 12.37
N LEU A 47 -22.19 23.08 11.35
CA LEU A 47 -21.89 22.78 9.95
C LEU A 47 -20.93 23.83 9.42
N GLN A 48 -19.65 23.45 9.27
CA GLN A 48 -18.57 24.34 8.88
C GLN A 48 -18.02 23.94 7.52
N THR A 49 -17.75 24.90 6.63
CA THR A 49 -16.99 24.64 5.40
C THR A 49 -15.57 24.21 5.73
N ARG A 50 -14.99 23.36 4.88
CA ARG A 50 -13.58 23.01 5.01
C ARG A 50 -12.67 24.22 4.80
N ALA A 51 -11.44 24.12 5.27
CA ALA A 51 -10.40 25.08 4.90
C ALA A 51 -10.03 24.95 3.41
N PRO A 52 -9.64 26.03 2.74
CA PRO A 52 -9.07 25.97 1.41
C PRO A 52 -7.80 25.11 1.39
N ARG A 53 -7.56 24.45 0.28
CA ARG A 53 -6.30 23.75 0.01
C ARG A 53 -5.29 24.74 -0.57
N ARG A 54 -4.00 24.39 -0.50
CA ARG A 54 -2.95 25.19 -1.12
C ARG A 54 -2.35 24.43 -2.31
N LYS A 55 -2.27 25.08 -3.47
CA LYS A 55 -1.61 24.56 -4.66
C LYS A 55 -0.11 24.70 -4.48
N THR A 56 0.59 23.57 -4.32
CA THR A 56 2.04 23.59 -4.09
C THR A 56 2.81 23.70 -5.41
N ARG A 57 2.39 22.95 -6.42
CA ARG A 57 3.01 23.01 -7.77
C ARG A 57 2.12 22.34 -8.83
N GLU A 58 2.40 22.67 -10.09
CA GLU A 58 1.87 21.91 -11.22
C GLU A 58 2.72 20.66 -11.46
N VAL A 59 2.08 19.52 -11.62
CA VAL A 59 2.73 18.25 -11.94
C VAL A 59 1.77 17.39 -12.73
N LYS A 60 2.26 16.75 -13.80
CA LYS A 60 1.48 15.88 -14.68
C LYS A 60 2.00 14.45 -14.58
N ASP A 61 1.16 13.51 -15.01
CA ASP A 61 1.50 12.10 -15.16
C ASP A 61 2.05 11.43 -13.89
N VAL A 62 1.50 11.81 -12.73
CA VAL A 62 1.85 11.19 -11.45
C VAL A 62 1.34 9.75 -11.44
N ASN A 63 2.23 8.80 -11.21
CA ASN A 63 1.95 7.37 -11.18
C ASN A 63 2.31 6.69 -9.85
N GLY A 64 2.72 7.48 -8.86
CA GLY A 64 2.91 7.06 -7.48
C GLY A 64 3.47 8.19 -6.61
N MET A 65 3.04 8.24 -5.35
CA MET A 65 3.57 9.14 -4.33
C MET A 65 3.81 8.39 -3.03
N TYR A 66 4.87 8.74 -2.34
CA TYR A 66 5.20 8.17 -1.04
C TYR A 66 5.89 9.23 -0.15
N HIS A 67 5.70 9.11 1.16
CA HIS A 67 6.37 9.97 2.12
C HIS A 67 7.25 9.14 3.05
N LEU A 68 8.54 9.43 3.02
CA LEU A 68 9.55 8.90 3.94
C LEU A 68 10.67 9.92 4.05
N ASN A 69 10.78 10.61 5.20
CA ASN A 69 11.75 11.70 5.43
C ASN A 69 11.68 12.82 4.38
N GLY A 70 10.64 12.84 3.58
CA GLY A 70 10.41 13.74 2.46
C GLY A 70 9.36 13.19 1.50
N LEU A 71 8.93 14.01 0.57
CA LEU A 71 7.93 13.67 -0.43
C LEU A 71 8.60 13.12 -1.70
N LEU A 72 8.35 11.84 -2.00
CA LEU A 72 8.72 11.19 -3.25
C LEU A 72 7.53 11.23 -4.19
N VAL A 73 7.76 11.66 -5.44
CA VAL A 73 6.76 11.71 -6.52
C VAL A 73 7.34 11.01 -7.75
N CYS A 74 6.68 9.95 -8.19
CA CYS A 74 6.96 9.31 -9.47
C CYS A 74 6.04 9.92 -10.53
N ARG A 75 6.61 10.45 -11.61
CA ARG A 75 5.84 11.02 -12.73
C ARG A 75 6.40 10.56 -14.07
N GLY A 76 5.56 9.94 -14.89
CA GLY A 76 6.05 9.30 -16.12
C GLY A 76 7.21 8.37 -15.81
N THR A 77 8.40 8.66 -16.36
CA THR A 77 9.64 7.91 -16.12
C THR A 77 10.59 8.57 -15.13
N THR A 78 10.19 9.67 -14.51
CA THR A 78 11.02 10.48 -13.61
C THR A 78 10.67 10.22 -12.15
N LEU A 79 11.67 10.14 -11.29
CA LEU A 79 11.55 10.15 -9.84
C LEU A 79 11.98 11.52 -9.31
N GLU A 80 11.15 12.14 -8.48
CA GLU A 80 11.44 13.39 -7.79
C GLU A 80 11.32 13.16 -6.29
N TYR A 81 12.30 13.62 -5.52
CA TYR A 81 12.29 13.56 -4.06
C TYR A 81 12.59 14.93 -3.47
N THR A 82 11.80 15.36 -2.50
CA THR A 82 11.98 16.62 -1.78
C THR A 82 12.02 16.30 -0.28
N PRO A 83 13.16 16.49 0.40
CA PRO A 83 13.28 16.27 1.85
C PRO A 83 12.38 17.21 2.66
N ASP A 84 11.91 16.75 3.83
CA ASP A 84 11.05 17.56 4.73
C ASP A 84 11.79 18.76 5.34
N ASP A 85 13.10 18.62 5.60
CA ASP A 85 13.92 19.65 6.25
C ASP A 85 14.48 20.71 5.30
N SER A 86 14.21 20.59 4.01
CA SER A 86 14.65 21.60 3.04
C SER A 86 13.67 22.77 3.01
N GLU A 87 14.03 23.89 3.64
CA GLU A 87 13.30 25.17 3.49
C GLU A 87 13.37 25.71 2.04
N THR A 88 14.25 25.14 1.24
CA THR A 88 14.43 25.48 -0.17
C THR A 88 14.53 24.21 -1.01
N ARG A 89 14.14 24.28 -2.29
CA ARG A 89 14.29 23.15 -3.25
C ARG A 89 15.74 22.72 -3.51
N GLU A 90 16.72 23.29 -2.82
CA GLU A 90 18.16 23.02 -3.02
C GLU A 90 18.58 21.60 -2.62
N GLY A 91 17.74 20.84 -1.91
CA GLY A 91 17.96 19.42 -1.60
C GLY A 91 17.14 18.44 -2.46
N ALA A 92 16.39 18.93 -3.45
CA ALA A 92 15.54 18.07 -4.26
C ALA A 92 16.38 17.21 -5.23
N VAL A 93 16.11 15.92 -5.24
CA VAL A 93 16.71 14.95 -6.18
C VAL A 93 15.72 14.72 -7.33
N VAL A 94 16.21 14.84 -8.57
CA VAL A 94 15.44 14.54 -9.77
C VAL A 94 16.22 13.56 -10.63
N LEU A 95 15.64 12.37 -10.83
CA LEU A 95 16.23 11.30 -11.63
C LEU A 95 15.33 11.08 -12.86
N GLU A 96 15.79 11.56 -14.02
CA GLU A 96 15.09 11.40 -15.29
C GLU A 96 15.34 10.00 -15.88
N HIS A 97 14.34 9.46 -16.58
CA HIS A 97 14.42 8.13 -17.22
C HIS A 97 14.80 6.99 -16.27
N ALA A 98 14.49 7.16 -14.99
CA ALA A 98 14.87 6.24 -13.92
C ALA A 98 13.85 5.09 -13.72
N LEU A 99 12.60 5.29 -14.15
CA LEU A 99 11.48 4.38 -13.90
C LEU A 99 10.72 4.06 -15.18
N THR A 100 9.88 3.02 -15.14
CA THR A 100 8.85 2.78 -16.17
C THR A 100 7.65 3.71 -15.96
N ASN A 101 6.85 3.91 -17.01
CA ASN A 101 5.64 4.75 -16.91
C ASN A 101 4.41 3.95 -16.47
N ASP A 102 4.59 3.04 -15.51
CA ASP A 102 3.52 2.25 -14.91
C ASP A 102 3.15 2.80 -13.54
N ARG A 103 1.94 2.50 -13.06
CA ARG A 103 1.54 2.80 -11.69
C ARG A 103 2.46 2.09 -10.70
N LYS A 104 2.90 2.81 -9.66
CA LYS A 104 3.85 2.30 -8.67
C LYS A 104 3.14 1.72 -7.45
N ALA A 105 3.68 0.60 -6.97
CA ALA A 105 3.46 0.10 -5.63
C ALA A 105 4.70 0.45 -4.80
N LEU A 106 4.51 1.25 -3.77
CA LEU A 106 5.58 1.87 -2.98
C LEU A 106 5.49 1.43 -1.53
N THR A 107 6.62 1.18 -0.91
CA THR A 107 6.71 0.95 0.54
C THR A 107 8.07 1.39 1.07
N GLY A 108 8.10 1.90 2.30
CA GLY A 108 9.34 2.26 2.97
C GLY A 108 9.93 1.09 3.75
N MET A 109 11.27 1.03 3.84
CA MET A 109 12.00 0.14 4.74
C MET A 109 13.31 0.81 5.15
N GLY A 110 13.45 1.15 6.43
CA GLY A 110 14.57 1.97 6.90
C GLY A 110 14.58 3.33 6.22
N THR A 111 15.68 3.68 5.56
CA THR A 111 15.83 4.93 4.79
C THR A 111 15.39 4.79 3.33
N LYS A 112 14.99 3.61 2.90
CA LYS A 112 14.75 3.29 1.49
C LYS A 112 13.27 3.26 1.15
N VAL A 113 12.91 3.87 0.03
CA VAL A 113 11.61 3.69 -0.63
C VAL A 113 11.78 2.66 -1.74
N LEU A 114 11.05 1.56 -1.65
CA LEU A 114 11.10 0.44 -2.58
C LEU A 114 9.98 0.58 -3.60
N ILE A 115 10.28 0.31 -4.88
CA ILE A 115 9.48 0.70 -6.03
C ILE A 115 9.21 -0.51 -6.93
N TRP A 116 7.93 -0.95 -7.04
CA TRP A 116 7.47 -1.90 -8.04
C TRP A 116 6.60 -1.21 -9.10
N PRO A 117 6.58 -1.70 -10.35
CA PRO A 117 7.21 -2.94 -10.86
C PRO A 117 8.69 -2.80 -11.20
N ASP A 118 9.30 -1.61 -11.04
CA ASP A 118 10.69 -1.34 -11.45
C ASP A 118 11.74 -2.15 -10.66
N LYS A 119 11.37 -2.68 -9.48
CA LYS A 119 12.25 -3.45 -8.58
C LYS A 119 13.49 -2.64 -8.18
N LYS A 120 13.26 -1.38 -7.79
CA LYS A 120 14.31 -0.43 -7.41
C LYS A 120 14.12 0.05 -5.97
N ALA A 121 15.21 0.54 -5.39
CA ALA A 121 15.25 1.15 -4.08
C ALA A 121 15.87 2.55 -4.18
N PHE A 122 15.11 3.56 -3.74
CA PHE A 122 15.60 4.92 -3.60
C PHE A 122 15.96 5.16 -2.14
N ASP A 123 17.19 5.55 -1.86
CA ASP A 123 17.67 5.87 -0.52
C ASP A 123 17.48 7.36 -0.24
N THR A 124 16.66 7.69 0.76
CA THR A 124 16.31 9.07 1.11
C THR A 124 17.44 9.86 1.77
N GLU A 125 18.47 9.17 2.31
CA GLU A 125 19.65 9.82 2.90
C GLU A 125 20.71 10.16 1.86
N THR A 126 20.93 9.25 0.90
CA THR A 126 21.99 9.45 -0.12
C THR A 126 21.46 10.04 -1.42
N GLY A 127 20.15 9.96 -1.68
CA GLY A 127 19.54 10.33 -2.96
C GLY A 127 19.83 9.36 -4.10
N GLU A 128 20.39 8.18 -3.81
CA GLU A 128 20.76 7.18 -4.81
C GLU A 128 19.61 6.22 -5.12
N LEU A 129 19.50 5.85 -6.39
CA LEU A 129 18.58 4.82 -6.86
C LEU A 129 19.37 3.56 -7.22
N SER A 130 19.01 2.43 -6.64
CA SER A 130 19.67 1.14 -6.86
C SER A 130 18.69 0.06 -7.30
N GLU A 131 19.18 -0.98 -7.97
CA GLU A 131 18.42 -2.16 -8.34
C GLU A 131 18.24 -3.10 -7.13
N LEU A 132 17.04 -3.66 -6.93
CA LEU A 132 16.82 -4.71 -5.94
C LEU A 132 17.37 -6.06 -6.41
N GLY A 133 17.23 -6.35 -7.68
CA GLY A 133 17.78 -7.53 -8.32
C GLY A 133 19.21 -7.32 -8.81
N ALA A 134 19.87 -8.41 -9.19
CA ALA A 134 21.14 -8.37 -9.92
C ALA A 134 21.17 -9.50 -10.93
N VAL A 135 21.71 -9.23 -12.08
CA VAL A 135 21.95 -10.24 -13.12
C VAL A 135 23.40 -10.14 -13.54
N TRP A 136 24.07 -11.28 -13.55
CA TRP A 136 25.40 -11.42 -14.07
C TRP A 136 25.43 -12.56 -15.09
N GLU A 137 26.04 -12.34 -16.23
CA GLU A 137 26.18 -13.36 -17.27
C GLU A 137 27.65 -13.59 -17.56
N ILE A 138 28.01 -14.87 -17.63
CA ILE A 138 29.35 -15.24 -18.10
C ILE A 138 29.41 -15.03 -19.61
N GLY A 139 30.17 -14.03 -20.04
CA GLY A 139 30.51 -13.85 -21.46
C GLY A 139 31.55 -14.87 -21.92
N GLU A 140 32.60 -14.40 -22.59
CA GLU A 140 33.77 -15.20 -22.96
C GLU A 140 34.73 -15.44 -21.79
N ALA A 141 34.45 -14.86 -20.61
CA ALA A 141 35.24 -15.02 -19.41
C ALA A 141 35.20 -16.46 -18.90
N GLY A 142 36.32 -16.94 -18.41
CA GLY A 142 36.39 -18.26 -17.80
C GLY A 142 35.64 -18.34 -16.46
N MET A 143 35.17 -19.53 -16.13
CA MET A 143 34.56 -19.83 -14.83
C MET A 143 35.18 -21.09 -14.26
N THR A 144 35.52 -21.09 -12.96
CA THR A 144 35.97 -22.30 -12.26
C THR A 144 35.02 -22.59 -11.09
N VAL A 145 34.72 -23.87 -10.90
CA VAL A 145 33.94 -24.36 -9.76
C VAL A 145 34.75 -25.42 -9.05
N THR A 146 35.16 -25.17 -7.82
CA THR A 146 36.04 -26.05 -7.05
C THR A 146 35.42 -26.39 -5.70
N PRO A 147 35.31 -27.65 -5.30
CA PRO A 147 34.96 -28.03 -3.94
C PRO A 147 35.91 -27.43 -2.92
N CYS A 148 35.36 -26.92 -1.81
CA CYS A 148 36.13 -26.31 -0.74
C CYS A 148 35.52 -26.62 0.62
N ASP A 149 36.23 -26.28 1.69
CA ASP A 149 35.66 -26.29 3.03
C ASP A 149 34.73 -25.10 3.26
N THR A 150 34.14 -25.01 4.43
CA THR A 150 33.21 -23.92 4.79
C THR A 150 33.86 -22.54 4.85
N GLU A 151 35.19 -22.47 4.90
CA GLU A 151 35.98 -21.23 4.87
C GLU A 151 36.42 -20.85 3.47
N GLY A 152 36.06 -21.67 2.45
CA GLY A 152 36.42 -21.47 1.05
C GLY A 152 37.82 -21.97 0.67
N LYS A 153 38.49 -22.69 1.55
CA LYS A 153 39.80 -23.25 1.30
C LYS A 153 39.73 -24.47 0.38
N THR A 154 40.45 -24.45 -0.69
CA THR A 154 40.65 -25.57 -1.63
C THR A 154 41.82 -26.44 -1.22
N TYR A 155 41.78 -27.70 -1.59
CA TYR A 155 42.81 -28.68 -1.25
C TYR A 155 43.24 -29.47 -2.50
N THR A 156 44.52 -29.64 -2.67
CA THR A 156 45.10 -30.46 -3.75
C THR A 156 45.78 -31.68 -3.12
N PRO A 157 45.27 -32.91 -3.34
CA PRO A 157 45.88 -34.09 -2.78
C PRO A 157 47.30 -34.28 -3.37
N GLY A 158 48.26 -34.66 -2.51
CA GLY A 158 49.63 -34.94 -2.93
C GLY A 158 49.82 -36.32 -3.54
N SER A 159 48.91 -37.26 -3.22
CA SER A 159 48.88 -38.61 -3.76
C SER A 159 47.49 -39.23 -3.71
N VAL A 160 47.25 -40.20 -4.55
CA VAL A 160 46.00 -40.95 -4.67
C VAL A 160 46.26 -42.46 -4.56
N GLY A 161 45.43 -43.19 -3.89
CA GLY A 161 45.54 -44.63 -3.78
C GLY A 161 44.48 -45.27 -2.89
N GLU A 162 44.36 -46.59 -2.97
CA GLU A 162 43.40 -47.34 -2.13
C GLU A 162 43.92 -47.51 -0.69
N THR A 163 45.24 -47.56 -0.51
CA THR A 163 45.91 -47.72 0.79
C THR A 163 46.65 -46.48 1.20
N GLU A 164 46.57 -46.15 2.48
CA GLU A 164 47.25 -44.98 3.05
C GLU A 164 48.77 -45.15 3.04
N PRO A 165 49.54 -44.08 2.79
CA PRO A 165 51.02 -44.08 2.87
C PRO A 165 51.53 -44.55 4.24
N GLU A 166 52.55 -45.42 4.25
CA GLU A 166 53.12 -46.02 5.49
C GLU A 166 53.90 -45.00 6.33
N ALA A 167 54.49 -43.98 5.75
CA ALA A 167 55.30 -42.96 6.43
C ALA A 167 54.81 -41.55 6.06
N PRO A 168 53.66 -41.12 6.53
CA PRO A 168 53.12 -39.81 6.15
C PRO A 168 53.79 -38.66 6.94
N GLU A 169 53.91 -37.51 6.30
CA GLU A 169 54.34 -36.27 6.93
C GLU A 169 53.18 -35.50 7.54
N ASP A 170 53.46 -34.64 8.54
CA ASP A 170 52.43 -33.82 9.14
C ASP A 170 51.76 -32.90 8.14
N GLY A 171 50.43 -32.90 8.11
CA GLY A 171 49.67 -32.10 7.17
C GLY A 171 49.60 -32.68 5.75
N GLN A 172 50.20 -33.83 5.48
CA GLN A 172 50.15 -34.47 4.18
C GLN A 172 48.70 -34.76 3.78
N LEU A 173 48.35 -34.43 2.53
CA LEU A 173 47.06 -34.68 1.94
C LEU A 173 47.11 -35.96 1.09
N PHE A 174 46.13 -36.81 1.28
CA PHE A 174 46.00 -38.08 0.57
C PHE A 174 44.55 -38.25 0.14
N LEU A 175 44.33 -38.57 -1.14
CA LEU A 175 43.01 -38.93 -1.64
C LEU A 175 42.92 -40.46 -1.67
N LYS A 176 42.15 -41.00 -0.75
CA LYS A 176 41.88 -42.43 -0.68
C LYS A 176 40.76 -42.80 -1.65
N GLY A 177 41.06 -43.58 -2.66
CA GLY A 177 40.14 -43.97 -3.71
C GLY A 177 40.85 -44.75 -4.81
N ASP A 178 40.12 -45.22 -5.81
CA ASP A 178 40.64 -45.88 -6.97
C ASP A 178 41.51 -44.92 -7.81
N PRO A 179 42.82 -45.25 -8.06
CA PRO A 179 43.70 -44.43 -8.87
C PRO A 179 43.20 -44.19 -10.32
N GLU A 180 42.40 -45.13 -10.86
CA GLU A 180 41.84 -45.01 -12.22
C GLU A 180 40.60 -44.09 -12.25
N THR A 181 39.92 -43.98 -11.11
CA THR A 181 38.77 -43.09 -10.93
C THR A 181 38.91 -42.24 -9.65
N PRO A 182 39.98 -41.42 -9.54
CA PRO A 182 40.44 -40.81 -8.28
C PRO A 182 39.40 -39.89 -7.66
N TYR A 183 38.41 -39.46 -8.40
CA TYR A 183 37.35 -38.55 -7.95
C TYR A 183 35.98 -39.24 -7.99
N GLY A 184 35.94 -40.52 -7.81
CA GLY A 184 34.67 -41.29 -7.71
C GLY A 184 33.94 -41.07 -6.40
N MET A 185 32.72 -41.61 -6.33
CA MET A 185 31.80 -41.45 -5.20
C MET A 185 32.34 -41.95 -3.84
N ASP A 186 33.26 -42.90 -3.87
CA ASP A 186 33.85 -43.51 -2.68
C ASP A 186 35.16 -42.91 -2.24
N SER A 187 35.65 -41.86 -2.90
CA SER A 187 36.92 -41.21 -2.57
C SER A 187 36.78 -40.39 -1.28
N MET A 188 37.84 -40.36 -0.46
CA MET A 188 37.94 -39.59 0.75
C MET A 188 39.19 -38.76 0.77
N LEU A 189 39.09 -37.46 0.98
CA LEU A 189 40.23 -36.58 1.20
C LEU A 189 40.70 -36.68 2.65
N LEU A 190 41.93 -37.09 2.86
CA LEU A 190 42.50 -37.31 4.18
C LEU A 190 43.68 -36.36 4.39
N LYS A 191 43.83 -35.86 5.63
CA LYS A 191 45.00 -35.11 6.10
C LYS A 191 45.64 -35.84 7.27
N TYR A 192 46.94 -36.05 7.22
CA TYR A 192 47.65 -36.69 8.33
C TYR A 192 47.93 -35.69 9.46
N SER A 193 47.78 -36.15 10.68
CA SER A 193 48.18 -35.43 11.88
C SER A 193 49.19 -36.22 12.67
N THR A 194 50.43 -35.74 12.73
CA THR A 194 51.49 -36.35 13.54
C THR A 194 51.17 -36.27 15.04
N LYS A 195 50.48 -35.23 15.49
CA LYS A 195 50.01 -35.10 16.88
C LYS A 195 49.06 -36.22 17.28
N ASN A 196 48.13 -36.59 16.38
CA ASN A 196 47.16 -37.64 16.62
C ASN A 196 47.57 -39.01 16.06
N LYS A 197 48.68 -39.06 15.33
CA LYS A 197 49.19 -40.25 14.63
C LYS A 197 48.13 -40.97 13.79
N LYS A 198 47.30 -40.19 13.09
CA LYS A 198 46.22 -40.74 12.27
C LYS A 198 45.84 -39.80 11.13
N TRP A 199 45.26 -40.38 10.12
CA TRP A 199 44.60 -39.69 9.05
C TRP A 199 43.25 -39.16 9.53
N GLN A 200 42.94 -37.91 9.18
CA GLN A 200 41.65 -37.25 9.48
C GLN A 200 40.99 -36.85 8.16
N GLU A 201 39.75 -37.15 8.04
CA GLU A 201 38.94 -36.76 6.87
C GLU A 201 38.75 -35.26 6.82
N ILE A 202 38.98 -34.64 5.68
CA ILE A 202 38.59 -33.27 5.38
C ILE A 202 37.28 -33.32 4.62
N MET A 203 36.26 -32.71 5.20
CA MET A 203 34.95 -32.62 4.57
C MET A 203 34.89 -31.35 3.71
N LEU A 204 34.74 -31.52 2.40
CA LEU A 204 34.45 -30.44 1.48
C LEU A 204 32.93 -30.26 1.44
N GLN A 205 32.42 -29.17 2.01
CA GLN A 205 30.97 -28.96 2.18
C GLN A 205 30.44 -27.81 1.33
N SER A 206 31.33 -27.05 0.70
CA SER A 206 31.01 -25.86 -0.07
C SER A 206 31.66 -25.91 -1.46
N LEU A 207 31.19 -25.03 -2.33
CA LEU A 207 31.81 -24.80 -3.64
C LEU A 207 32.36 -23.39 -3.68
N ARG A 208 33.58 -23.27 -4.19
CA ARG A 208 34.21 -22.01 -4.59
C ARG A 208 33.97 -21.81 -6.07
N ILE A 209 33.25 -20.78 -6.44
CA ILE A 209 32.94 -20.42 -7.82
C ILE A 209 33.68 -19.14 -8.12
N HIS A 210 34.68 -19.21 -9.02
CA HIS A 210 35.42 -18.06 -9.50
C HIS A 210 34.94 -17.65 -10.88
N CYS A 211 34.61 -16.39 -11.03
CA CYS A 211 34.33 -15.81 -12.32
C CYS A 211 34.54 -14.28 -12.30
N PRO A 212 35.26 -13.70 -13.28
CA PRO A 212 35.51 -12.26 -13.33
C PRO A 212 34.24 -11.43 -13.25
N GLY A 213 34.18 -10.50 -12.29
CA GLY A 213 33.06 -9.60 -12.04
C GLY A 213 31.89 -10.18 -11.24
N LEU A 214 31.88 -11.48 -10.91
CA LEU A 214 30.78 -12.09 -10.18
C LEU A 214 30.69 -11.56 -8.75
N GLY A 215 31.79 -11.40 -8.05
CA GLY A 215 31.84 -10.90 -6.69
C GLY A 215 31.34 -9.44 -6.57
N ALA A 216 31.60 -8.63 -7.60
CA ALA A 216 31.10 -7.24 -7.62
C ALA A 216 29.58 -7.15 -7.84
N ALA A 217 28.98 -8.14 -8.50
CA ALA A 217 27.54 -8.17 -8.77
C ALA A 217 26.71 -8.73 -7.60
N MET A 218 27.32 -9.49 -6.70
CA MET A 218 26.64 -10.21 -5.61
C MET A 218 27.13 -9.71 -4.25
N LYS A 219 26.50 -10.13 -3.19
CA LYS A 219 26.91 -9.86 -1.79
C LYS A 219 26.81 -11.09 -0.91
N GLU A 220 27.49 -11.05 0.23
CA GLU A 220 27.36 -12.11 1.23
C GLU A 220 25.91 -12.29 1.69
N ASN A 221 25.55 -13.53 1.92
CA ASN A 221 24.20 -13.97 2.27
C ASN A 221 23.14 -13.84 1.17
N ASP A 222 23.49 -13.41 -0.04
CA ASP A 222 22.57 -13.47 -1.16
C ASP A 222 22.16 -14.91 -1.48
N THR A 223 20.93 -15.06 -1.94
CA THR A 223 20.49 -16.26 -2.63
C THR A 223 20.34 -15.96 -4.11
N VAL A 224 21.12 -16.62 -4.91
CA VAL A 224 21.15 -16.44 -6.36
C VAL A 224 20.69 -17.70 -7.08
N THR A 225 20.04 -17.52 -8.21
CA THR A 225 19.72 -18.61 -9.12
C THR A 225 20.83 -18.71 -10.15
N LEU A 226 21.54 -19.84 -10.13
CA LEU A 226 22.51 -20.18 -11.17
C LEU A 226 21.81 -21.01 -12.26
N SER A 227 22.08 -20.69 -13.51
CA SER A 227 21.52 -21.41 -14.67
C SER A 227 22.54 -21.50 -15.81
N GLY A 228 22.29 -22.41 -16.76
CA GLY A 228 23.17 -22.59 -17.93
C GLY A 228 24.39 -23.47 -17.67
N VAL A 229 24.58 -24.01 -16.47
CA VAL A 229 25.64 -25.01 -16.21
C VAL A 229 25.19 -26.34 -16.79
N PRO A 230 26.04 -27.06 -17.58
CA PRO A 230 25.66 -28.36 -18.15
C PRO A 230 25.26 -29.38 -17.08
N GLN A 231 24.23 -30.18 -17.37
CA GLN A 231 23.69 -31.14 -16.41
C GLN A 231 24.75 -32.13 -15.89
N ARG A 232 25.64 -32.58 -16.74
CA ARG A 232 26.77 -33.44 -16.34
C ARG A 232 27.67 -32.82 -15.29
N VAL A 233 27.89 -31.49 -15.39
CA VAL A 233 28.68 -30.74 -14.40
C VAL A 233 27.90 -30.67 -13.08
N CYS A 234 26.59 -30.41 -13.15
CA CYS A 234 25.73 -30.43 -11.98
C CYS A 234 25.70 -31.81 -11.31
N ASP A 235 25.61 -32.88 -12.08
CA ASP A 235 25.59 -34.25 -11.58
C ASP A 235 26.92 -34.65 -10.93
N ALA A 236 28.04 -34.14 -11.47
CA ALA A 236 29.37 -34.41 -10.96
C ALA A 236 29.74 -33.62 -9.69
N LEU A 237 29.29 -32.38 -9.57
CA LEU A 237 29.66 -31.50 -8.47
C LEU A 237 28.61 -31.46 -7.34
N ALA A 238 27.38 -31.09 -7.68
CA ALA A 238 26.28 -31.02 -6.75
C ALA A 238 24.94 -31.03 -7.50
N LYS A 239 24.05 -31.92 -7.12
CA LYS A 239 22.66 -31.86 -7.57
C LYS A 239 22.07 -30.52 -7.11
N GLY A 240 21.66 -29.67 -8.06
CA GLY A 240 21.10 -28.34 -7.76
C GLY A 240 22.05 -27.18 -7.97
N LEU A 241 23.20 -27.37 -8.60
CA LEU A 241 24.06 -26.25 -9.00
C LEU A 241 23.34 -25.31 -9.98
N ASN A 242 22.51 -25.84 -10.90
CA ASN A 242 21.48 -25.07 -11.59
C ASN A 242 20.26 -24.94 -10.70
N GLY A 243 20.14 -23.80 -10.01
CA GLY A 243 19.04 -23.56 -9.07
C GLY A 243 19.41 -22.47 -8.08
N GLU A 244 18.73 -22.48 -6.95
CA GLU A 244 18.97 -21.50 -5.88
C GLU A 244 20.18 -21.93 -5.05
N ILE A 245 21.21 -21.08 -5.04
CA ILE A 245 22.41 -21.25 -4.22
C ILE A 245 22.54 -20.06 -3.27
N SER A 246 22.90 -20.33 -2.01
CA SER A 246 23.19 -19.29 -1.02
C SER A 246 24.69 -19.01 -1.00
N ILE A 247 25.06 -17.74 -0.99
CA ILE A 247 26.44 -17.27 -0.86
C ILE A 247 26.75 -17.15 0.63
N SER A 248 27.77 -17.86 1.12
CA SER A 248 28.22 -17.71 2.52
C SER A 248 29.23 -16.59 2.67
N THR A 249 30.17 -16.46 1.72
CA THR A 249 31.26 -15.50 1.77
C THR A 249 31.65 -15.07 0.36
N LEU A 250 32.15 -13.85 0.24
CA LEU A 250 32.78 -13.31 -0.96
C LEU A 250 34.30 -13.14 -0.74
N ASP A 251 35.10 -13.54 -1.73
CA ASP A 251 36.55 -13.34 -1.73
C ASP A 251 36.98 -12.82 -3.11
N GLY A 252 36.92 -11.50 -3.28
CA GLY A 252 37.12 -10.85 -4.58
C GLY A 252 36.04 -11.28 -5.59
N ASP A 253 36.45 -11.91 -6.68
CA ASP A 253 35.54 -12.47 -7.69
C ASP A 253 35.04 -13.89 -7.37
N ASP A 254 35.42 -14.42 -6.21
CA ASP A 254 35.03 -15.75 -5.80
C ASP A 254 33.79 -15.68 -4.89
N ILE A 255 32.81 -16.52 -5.15
CA ILE A 255 31.71 -16.80 -4.25
C ILE A 255 31.91 -18.17 -3.61
N ILE A 256 31.77 -18.25 -2.29
CA ILE A 256 31.75 -19.49 -1.51
C ILE A 256 30.30 -19.80 -1.19
N THR A 257 29.83 -20.98 -1.61
CA THR A 257 28.44 -21.38 -1.42
C THR A 257 28.20 -21.94 -0.03
N ALA A 258 26.99 -21.74 0.50
CA ALA A 258 26.52 -22.40 1.71
C ALA A 258 25.88 -23.78 1.40
N LEU A 259 26.08 -24.32 0.21
CA LEU A 259 25.58 -25.65 -0.15
C LEU A 259 26.28 -26.70 0.70
N ALA A 260 25.52 -27.39 1.52
CA ALA A 260 25.96 -28.65 2.07
C ALA A 260 26.03 -29.67 0.92
N LEU A 261 27.23 -30.07 0.53
CA LEU A 261 27.38 -31.24 -0.32
C LEU A 261 26.75 -32.46 0.37
N PRO A 262 26.16 -33.40 -0.39
CA PRO A 262 25.34 -34.47 0.17
C PRO A 262 26.09 -35.31 1.21
N LYS A 263 25.38 -35.79 2.21
CA LYS A 263 25.92 -36.60 3.31
C LYS A 263 26.43 -37.95 2.77
N LYS A 264 27.41 -38.43 3.44
CA LYS A 264 28.10 -39.73 3.54
C LYS A 264 27.89 -40.83 2.47
N SER A 265 26.76 -40.98 1.82
CA SER A 265 26.49 -41.94 0.76
C SER A 265 26.63 -41.41 -0.67
N ASP A 266 26.67 -40.09 -0.82
CA ASP A 266 26.75 -39.41 -2.12
C ASP A 266 27.96 -38.45 -2.18
N ARG A 267 29.06 -38.82 -1.52
CA ARG A 267 30.26 -37.98 -1.40
C ARG A 267 31.01 -37.91 -2.71
N TYR A 268 30.87 -36.79 -3.39
CA TYR A 268 31.81 -36.40 -4.44
C TYR A 268 32.99 -35.66 -3.80
N TYR A 269 34.08 -36.34 -3.53
CA TYR A 269 35.38 -35.70 -3.30
C TYR A 269 36.07 -35.39 -4.62
N GLY A 270 35.27 -35.08 -5.64
CA GLY A 270 35.85 -34.66 -6.88
C GLY A 270 36.48 -33.29 -6.67
N SER A 271 37.76 -33.20 -6.75
CA SER A 271 38.45 -31.96 -7.07
C SER A 271 38.09 -31.57 -8.50
N TRP A 272 36.78 -31.47 -8.74
CA TRP A 272 36.32 -31.02 -10.02
C TRP A 272 36.44 -29.51 -10.05
N THR A 273 37.66 -29.03 -10.34
CA THR A 273 37.73 -27.71 -10.92
C THR A 273 37.22 -27.82 -12.33
N VAL A 274 36.00 -27.44 -12.52
CA VAL A 274 35.41 -27.33 -13.85
C VAL A 274 35.79 -25.97 -14.37
N LEU A 275 36.63 -25.97 -15.41
CA LEU A 275 37.01 -24.76 -16.12
C LEU A 275 36.10 -24.62 -17.34
N ARG A 276 35.43 -23.47 -17.44
CA ARG A 276 34.84 -23.02 -18.69
C ARG A 276 35.80 -22.03 -19.36
N SER A 277 36.21 -22.36 -20.58
CA SER A 277 36.93 -21.44 -21.47
C SER A 277 36.12 -21.34 -22.76
N GLY A 278 35.62 -20.16 -23.06
CA GLY A 278 34.66 -20.00 -24.15
C GLY A 278 33.37 -20.81 -23.87
N THR A 279 32.99 -21.73 -24.75
CA THR A 279 31.82 -22.61 -24.59
C THR A 279 32.20 -24.01 -24.07
N ALA A 280 33.48 -24.32 -23.93
CA ALA A 280 33.94 -25.65 -23.52
C ALA A 280 34.10 -25.76 -22.01
N TRP A 281 33.57 -26.85 -21.44
CA TRP A 281 33.78 -27.24 -20.05
C TRP A 281 34.85 -28.33 -19.97
N GLN A 282 35.76 -28.19 -19.05
CA GLN A 282 36.84 -29.16 -18.82
C GLN A 282 36.88 -29.53 -17.34
N SER A 283 37.01 -30.81 -17.02
CA SER A 283 37.36 -31.28 -15.69
C SER A 283 38.87 -31.28 -15.47
N LEU A 284 39.33 -31.27 -14.20
CA LEU A 284 40.76 -31.30 -13.85
C LEU A 284 41.49 -32.54 -14.35
N ASP A 285 40.79 -33.65 -14.61
CA ASP A 285 41.38 -34.84 -15.21
C ASP A 285 41.64 -34.71 -16.73
N GLY A 286 41.35 -33.54 -17.31
CA GLY A 286 41.60 -33.25 -18.72
C GLY A 286 40.63 -33.88 -19.69
N LYS A 287 39.57 -34.57 -19.20
CA LYS A 287 38.53 -35.11 -20.05
C LYS A 287 37.59 -33.97 -20.45
N ALA A 288 37.64 -33.59 -21.73
CA ALA A 288 36.68 -32.64 -22.28
C ALA A 288 35.26 -33.22 -22.13
N THR A 289 34.40 -32.51 -21.45
CA THR A 289 32.97 -32.81 -21.50
C THR A 289 32.43 -32.29 -22.81
N GLU A 290 31.99 -33.18 -23.70
CA GLU A 290 31.35 -32.78 -24.95
C GLU A 290 30.20 -31.81 -24.72
N ASN A 291 30.12 -30.79 -25.56
CA ASN A 291 29.17 -29.69 -25.54
C ASN A 291 27.71 -30.17 -25.63
N GLU A 292 27.01 -30.34 -24.55
CA GLU A 292 25.56 -30.61 -24.58
C GLU A 292 24.70 -29.34 -24.55
N ALA A 293 25.23 -28.19 -24.26
CA ALA A 293 24.50 -26.91 -24.25
C ALA A 293 25.45 -25.73 -24.53
N ALA A 294 26.09 -25.77 -25.70
CA ALA A 294 27.06 -24.76 -26.11
C ALA A 294 26.49 -23.35 -26.23
N ASP A 295 25.17 -23.20 -26.34
CA ASP A 295 24.50 -21.95 -26.72
C ASP A 295 23.88 -21.18 -25.55
N ALA A 296 23.79 -21.72 -24.35
CA ALA A 296 23.23 -21.01 -23.22
C ALA A 296 24.33 -20.35 -22.37
N PRO A 297 24.30 -19.04 -22.17
CA PRO A 297 25.21 -18.38 -21.24
C PRO A 297 24.93 -18.86 -19.80
N VAL A 298 26.00 -18.97 -19.00
CA VAL A 298 25.80 -19.17 -17.56
C VAL A 298 25.37 -17.86 -16.95
N LYS A 299 24.27 -17.88 -16.21
CA LYS A 299 23.72 -16.70 -15.52
C LYS A 299 23.66 -16.94 -14.03
N ALA A 300 24.03 -15.91 -13.26
CA ALA A 300 23.73 -15.82 -11.85
C ALA A 300 22.76 -14.65 -11.64
N GLU A 301 21.61 -14.91 -11.05
CA GLU A 301 20.55 -13.93 -10.89
C GLU A 301 20.09 -13.89 -9.44
N ARG A 302 20.17 -12.70 -8.83
CA ARG A 302 19.46 -12.40 -7.59
C ARG A 302 18.04 -11.94 -7.96
N ARG A 303 17.09 -12.84 -7.85
CA ARG A 303 15.70 -12.62 -8.26
C ARG A 303 14.91 -11.83 -7.23
N VAL A 304 14.03 -10.95 -7.72
CA VAL A 304 13.03 -10.23 -6.94
C VAL A 304 11.66 -10.58 -7.48
N PRO A 305 10.69 -10.95 -6.62
CA PRO A 305 9.36 -11.31 -7.10
C PRO A 305 8.64 -10.12 -7.74
N ASP A 306 7.75 -10.42 -8.68
CA ASP A 306 6.80 -9.43 -9.21
C ASP A 306 5.70 -9.22 -8.17
N LEU A 307 5.56 -7.99 -7.67
CA LEU A 307 4.59 -7.65 -6.64
C LEU A 307 3.69 -6.52 -7.11
N ASP A 308 2.37 -6.71 -7.00
CA ASP A 308 1.37 -5.68 -7.24
C ASP A 308 1.02 -4.93 -5.94
N PHE A 309 1.18 -5.59 -4.81
CA PHE A 309 0.83 -5.09 -3.48
C PHE A 309 1.98 -5.36 -2.53
N VAL A 310 2.43 -4.30 -1.87
CA VAL A 310 3.57 -4.34 -0.95
C VAL A 310 3.23 -3.63 0.34
N THR A 311 3.82 -4.08 1.43
CA THR A 311 3.73 -3.44 2.75
C THR A 311 4.98 -3.80 3.56
N GLU A 312 5.33 -2.99 4.55
CA GLU A 312 6.43 -3.26 5.47
C GLU A 312 5.88 -3.68 6.83
N GLN A 313 6.49 -4.68 7.44
CA GLN A 313 6.26 -5.04 8.83
C GLN A 313 7.47 -5.80 9.39
N GLY A 314 7.94 -5.35 10.56
CA GLY A 314 9.01 -6.03 11.28
C GLY A 314 10.35 -6.05 10.55
N ASN A 315 10.71 -4.96 9.90
CA ASN A 315 11.91 -4.80 9.09
C ASN A 315 12.00 -5.83 7.95
N ARG A 316 10.84 -6.17 7.37
CA ARG A 316 10.69 -6.98 6.16
C ARG A 316 9.67 -6.35 5.24
N VAL A 317 9.96 -6.38 3.95
CA VAL A 317 8.94 -6.08 2.94
C VAL A 317 8.18 -7.35 2.63
N TRP A 318 6.87 -7.23 2.65
CA TRP A 318 5.91 -8.27 2.33
C TRP A 318 5.16 -7.90 1.07
N GLY A 319 4.81 -8.89 0.25
CA GLY A 319 4.02 -8.61 -0.92
C GLY A 319 3.40 -9.83 -1.57
N CYS A 320 2.49 -9.54 -2.50
CA CYS A 320 1.82 -10.52 -3.34
C CYS A 320 1.45 -9.90 -4.69
N ASN A 321 1.07 -10.71 -5.64
CA ASN A 321 0.60 -10.25 -6.94
C ASN A 321 -0.77 -10.84 -7.31
N ARG A 322 -1.39 -10.31 -8.38
CA ARG A 322 -2.72 -10.75 -8.85
C ARG A 322 -2.71 -12.08 -9.57
N LYS A 323 -1.57 -12.54 -10.04
CA LYS A 323 -1.44 -13.73 -10.91
C LYS A 323 -1.18 -15.00 -10.11
N GLU A 324 -0.50 -14.87 -8.98
CA GLU A 324 -0.06 -15.99 -8.16
C GLU A 324 -0.79 -16.00 -6.82
N ASN A 325 -1.08 -17.17 -6.31
CA ASN A 325 -1.63 -17.33 -4.97
C ASN A 325 -0.52 -17.43 -3.90
N SER A 326 0.56 -16.69 -4.08
CA SER A 326 1.73 -16.72 -3.21
C SER A 326 1.98 -15.37 -2.55
N ILE A 327 2.39 -15.43 -1.30
CA ILE A 327 2.82 -14.31 -0.47
C ILE A 327 4.33 -14.46 -0.28
N TYR A 328 5.05 -13.37 -0.42
CA TYR A 328 6.50 -13.31 -0.30
C TYR A 328 6.91 -12.32 0.78
N ALA A 329 8.03 -12.61 1.46
CA ALA A 329 8.73 -11.64 2.29
C ALA A 329 10.23 -11.69 2.02
N CYS A 330 10.87 -10.53 2.00
CA CYS A 330 12.31 -10.44 1.90
C CYS A 330 13.01 -10.95 3.16
N ALA A 331 14.31 -11.17 3.11
CA ALA A 331 15.13 -11.42 4.28
C ALA A 331 15.06 -10.25 5.27
N LEU A 332 15.30 -10.54 6.56
CA LEU A 332 15.24 -9.53 7.61
C LEU A 332 16.29 -8.44 7.37
N GLY A 333 15.84 -7.20 7.24
CA GLY A 333 16.71 -6.05 7.00
C GLY A 333 17.27 -5.96 5.57
N ASP A 334 16.94 -6.88 4.68
CA ASP A 334 17.50 -6.92 3.32
C ASP A 334 16.41 -7.05 2.23
N PRO A 335 15.97 -5.93 1.64
CA PRO A 335 14.94 -5.92 0.62
C PRO A 335 15.41 -6.46 -0.74
N THR A 336 16.69 -6.80 -0.91
CA THR A 336 17.22 -7.38 -2.14
C THR A 336 17.16 -8.90 -2.16
N ASN A 337 17.02 -9.56 -0.99
CA ASN A 337 17.07 -11.01 -0.85
C ASN A 337 15.68 -11.60 -0.54
N TRP A 338 15.11 -12.34 -1.49
CA TRP A 338 13.73 -12.87 -1.44
C TRP A 338 13.63 -14.39 -1.42
N TYR A 339 14.74 -15.10 -1.60
CA TYR A 339 14.75 -16.56 -1.78
C TYR A 339 15.75 -17.28 -0.85
N SER A 340 16.08 -16.65 0.30
CA SER A 340 16.94 -17.29 1.30
C SER A 340 16.11 -18.21 2.21
N TYR A 341 16.37 -19.52 2.17
CA TYR A 341 15.64 -20.54 2.94
C TYR A 341 16.61 -21.49 3.66
N ARG A 342 17.50 -20.91 4.46
CA ARG A 342 18.56 -21.65 5.19
C ARG A 342 18.09 -22.25 6.52
N GLY A 343 16.89 -21.90 6.98
CA GLY A 343 16.33 -22.33 8.27
C GLY A 343 16.69 -21.43 9.44
N ILE A 344 17.15 -20.19 9.18
CA ILE A 344 17.51 -19.20 10.20
C ILE A 344 16.47 -18.09 10.33
N ALA A 345 16.52 -17.33 11.42
CA ALA A 345 15.52 -16.30 11.72
C ALA A 345 15.49 -15.15 10.71
N SER A 346 16.62 -14.86 10.07
CA SER A 346 16.73 -13.78 9.09
C SER A 346 16.28 -14.17 7.67
N ASP A 347 15.98 -15.44 7.41
CA ASP A 347 15.61 -15.92 6.09
C ASP A 347 14.38 -15.22 5.50
N SER A 348 14.28 -15.26 4.20
CA SER A 348 13.08 -14.91 3.43
C SER A 348 11.91 -15.85 3.78
N TYR A 349 10.71 -15.46 3.38
CA TYR A 349 9.54 -16.31 3.57
C TYR A 349 8.68 -16.32 2.32
N ALA A 350 8.14 -17.47 2.00
CA ALA A 350 7.15 -17.62 0.94
C ALA A 350 6.09 -18.66 1.35
N VAL A 351 4.85 -18.36 1.04
CA VAL A 351 3.73 -19.29 1.29
C VAL A 351 2.66 -19.14 0.23
N SER A 352 2.13 -20.26 -0.24
CA SER A 352 0.99 -20.28 -1.14
C SER A 352 -0.31 -20.43 -0.36
N VAL A 353 -1.35 -19.70 -0.76
CA VAL A 353 -2.68 -19.75 -0.15
C VAL A 353 -3.67 -20.50 -1.04
N GLY A 354 -4.55 -21.30 -0.41
CA GLY A 354 -5.54 -22.12 -1.11
C GLY A 354 -6.90 -21.44 -1.32
N SER A 355 -7.03 -20.14 -1.05
CA SER A 355 -8.29 -19.41 -1.23
C SER A 355 -8.53 -19.01 -2.68
N ASP A 356 -9.78 -18.96 -3.09
CA ASP A 356 -10.17 -18.55 -4.43
C ASP A 356 -10.01 -17.03 -4.66
N GLY A 357 -9.85 -16.67 -5.94
CA GLY A 357 -9.74 -15.28 -6.38
C GLY A 357 -8.32 -14.72 -6.32
N ALA A 358 -8.10 -13.62 -7.02
CA ALA A 358 -6.84 -12.90 -7.03
C ALA A 358 -6.66 -12.06 -5.74
N PHE A 359 -5.42 -11.78 -5.38
CA PHE A 359 -5.13 -10.77 -4.37
C PHE A 359 -5.58 -9.38 -4.84
N THR A 360 -6.08 -8.58 -3.91
CA THR A 360 -6.62 -7.24 -4.16
C THR A 360 -5.97 -6.16 -3.31
N GLY A 361 -5.08 -6.52 -2.40
CA GLY A 361 -4.34 -5.56 -1.57
C GLY A 361 -3.47 -6.24 -0.51
N ALA A 362 -2.56 -5.48 0.06
CA ALA A 362 -1.77 -5.84 1.23
C ALA A 362 -1.61 -4.62 2.14
N ALA A 363 -1.61 -4.84 3.45
CA ALA A 363 -1.38 -3.79 4.44
C ALA A 363 -0.86 -4.37 5.74
N SER A 364 -0.10 -3.59 6.50
CA SER A 364 0.25 -3.89 7.89
C SER A 364 -0.61 -3.06 8.85
N CYS A 365 -1.15 -3.73 9.87
CA CYS A 365 -1.96 -3.09 10.91
C CYS A 365 -1.93 -3.93 12.18
N LEU A 366 -1.80 -3.29 13.37
CA LEU A 366 -1.78 -3.96 14.67
C LEU A 366 -0.74 -5.10 14.77
N SER A 367 0.44 -4.92 14.18
CA SER A 367 1.49 -5.94 14.08
C SER A 367 1.11 -7.20 13.27
N TYR A 368 0.00 -7.17 12.55
CA TYR A 368 -0.37 -8.18 11.57
C TYR A 368 -0.03 -7.74 10.16
N ILE A 369 0.29 -8.70 9.31
CA ILE A 369 0.40 -8.52 7.87
C ILE A 369 -0.89 -9.09 7.27
N LEU A 370 -1.61 -8.24 6.53
CA LEU A 370 -2.90 -8.56 5.96
C LEU A 370 -2.81 -8.62 4.45
N PHE A 371 -3.28 -9.71 3.88
CA PHE A 371 -3.41 -9.89 2.43
C PHE A 371 -4.87 -10.09 2.08
N PHE A 372 -5.35 -9.28 1.16
CA PHE A 372 -6.78 -9.18 0.84
C PHE A 372 -7.08 -9.88 -0.48
N LYS A 373 -8.21 -10.57 -0.51
CA LYS A 373 -8.99 -10.91 -1.69
C LYS A 373 -10.39 -10.34 -1.47
N GLU A 374 -11.23 -10.24 -2.49
CA GLU A 374 -12.56 -9.62 -2.33
C GLU A 374 -13.43 -10.25 -1.24
N ASN A 375 -13.29 -11.58 -1.03
CA ASN A 375 -14.13 -12.36 -0.11
C ASN A 375 -13.34 -13.08 0.99
N CYS A 376 -12.07 -12.72 1.18
CA CYS A 376 -11.21 -13.34 2.18
C CYS A 376 -10.12 -12.37 2.63
N ILE A 377 -9.79 -12.42 3.91
CA ILE A 377 -8.61 -11.74 4.48
C ILE A 377 -7.69 -12.81 5.05
N HIS A 378 -6.45 -12.83 4.59
CA HIS A 378 -5.36 -13.61 5.18
C HIS A 378 -4.62 -12.75 6.17
N LYS A 379 -4.59 -13.18 7.42
CA LYS A 379 -3.89 -12.52 8.52
C LYS A 379 -2.67 -13.36 8.90
N LEU A 380 -1.48 -12.78 8.73
CA LEU A 380 -0.20 -13.40 9.06
C LEU A 380 0.41 -12.69 10.24
N TYR A 381 1.01 -13.46 11.16
CA TYR A 381 1.68 -12.97 12.36
C TYR A 381 2.79 -13.93 12.78
N GLY A 382 3.73 -13.43 13.56
CA GLY A 382 4.93 -14.14 14.01
C GLY A 382 6.14 -13.21 13.94
N SER A 383 7.30 -13.68 14.37
CA SER A 383 8.53 -12.89 14.43
C SER A 383 9.61 -13.36 13.45
N LYS A 384 9.54 -14.60 13.01
CA LYS A 384 10.54 -15.24 12.15
C LYS A 384 9.89 -16.34 11.29
N PRO A 385 10.53 -16.78 10.20
CA PRO A 385 9.96 -17.76 9.28
C PRO A 385 9.45 -19.06 9.92
N SER A 386 10.10 -19.53 10.98
CA SER A 386 9.73 -20.78 11.68
C SER A 386 8.51 -20.66 12.59
N ASP A 387 8.08 -19.44 12.95
CA ASP A 387 6.93 -19.20 13.82
C ASP A 387 5.79 -18.41 13.14
N TYR A 388 5.92 -18.09 11.85
CA TYR A 388 4.84 -17.44 11.13
C TYR A 388 3.60 -18.33 11.05
N GLN A 389 2.49 -17.75 11.45
CA GLN A 389 1.18 -18.38 11.41
C GLN A 389 0.25 -17.55 10.54
N MET A 390 -0.52 -18.23 9.71
CA MET A 390 -1.50 -17.59 8.85
C MET A 390 -2.90 -18.08 9.18
N SER A 391 -3.81 -17.15 9.43
CA SER A 391 -5.23 -17.43 9.54
C SER A 391 -5.98 -16.78 8.37
N SER A 392 -6.95 -17.51 7.81
CA SER A 392 -7.77 -17.04 6.71
C SER A 392 -9.21 -16.89 7.16
N VAL A 393 -9.79 -15.73 6.95
CA VAL A 393 -11.16 -15.43 7.37
C VAL A 393 -11.99 -15.07 6.15
N ARG A 394 -13.11 -15.78 5.95
CA ARG A 394 -14.09 -15.42 4.91
C ARG A 394 -14.91 -14.23 5.38
N CYS A 395 -14.60 -13.09 4.82
CA CYS A 395 -15.30 -11.82 5.03
C CYS A 395 -15.03 -10.91 3.84
N ARG A 396 -15.68 -9.75 3.77
CA ARG A 396 -15.42 -8.77 2.71
C ARG A 396 -14.04 -8.14 2.89
N GLY A 397 -13.18 -8.38 1.92
CA GLY A 397 -11.89 -7.71 1.79
C GLY A 397 -11.94 -6.53 0.83
N VAL A 398 -10.80 -6.14 0.29
CA VAL A 398 -10.68 -5.00 -0.62
C VAL A 398 -11.28 -5.32 -1.98
N ALA A 399 -12.03 -4.39 -2.56
CA ALA A 399 -12.58 -4.54 -3.92
C ALA A 399 -11.44 -4.58 -4.96
N ALA A 400 -11.66 -5.30 -6.07
CA ALA A 400 -10.61 -5.67 -7.06
C ALA A 400 -9.72 -4.52 -7.55
N LYS A 401 -10.24 -3.29 -7.60
CA LYS A 401 -9.51 -2.11 -8.08
C LYS A 401 -9.31 -1.03 -7.01
N ALA A 402 -9.51 -1.39 -5.76
CA ALA A 402 -9.51 -0.45 -4.64
C ALA A 402 -8.31 -0.63 -3.68
N ALA A 403 -7.22 -1.27 -4.11
CA ALA A 403 -6.01 -1.43 -3.29
C ALA A 403 -5.48 -0.10 -2.72
N GLY A 404 -5.53 0.96 -3.52
CA GLY A 404 -5.13 2.29 -3.09
C GLY A 404 -6.01 2.89 -1.97
N SER A 405 -7.19 2.31 -1.68
CA SER A 405 -8.06 2.78 -0.61
C SER A 405 -7.62 2.36 0.81
N LEU A 406 -6.68 1.43 0.92
CA LEU A 406 -6.14 0.97 2.21
C LEU A 406 -5.47 2.11 2.96
N CYS A 407 -5.93 2.39 4.18
CA CYS A 407 -5.40 3.45 5.02
C CYS A 407 -5.56 3.10 6.50
N VAL A 408 -4.47 3.20 7.27
CA VAL A 408 -4.50 2.93 8.72
C VAL A 408 -4.60 4.25 9.48
N ILE A 409 -5.61 4.36 10.34
CA ILE A 409 -5.83 5.54 11.19
C ILE A 409 -6.07 5.06 12.61
N ALA A 410 -5.27 5.50 13.56
CA ALA A 410 -5.39 5.14 14.98
C ALA A 410 -5.61 3.63 15.17
N GLU A 411 -4.71 2.81 14.60
CA GLU A 411 -4.74 1.34 14.69
C GLU A 411 -5.95 0.65 14.02
N THR A 412 -6.76 1.39 13.28
CA THR A 412 -7.89 0.84 12.49
C THR A 412 -7.59 0.98 11.01
N LEU A 413 -7.74 -0.11 10.26
CA LEU A 413 -7.54 -0.13 8.82
C LEU A 413 -8.89 0.12 8.11
N TYR A 414 -8.94 1.18 7.31
CA TYR A 414 -10.08 1.53 6.47
C TYR A 414 -9.83 1.15 5.02
N TYR A 415 -10.86 0.69 4.32
CA TYR A 415 -10.77 0.32 2.91
C TYR A 415 -12.13 0.23 2.24
N LEU A 416 -12.14 0.34 0.91
CA LEU A 416 -13.32 0.11 0.09
C LEU A 416 -13.45 -1.38 -0.24
N SER A 417 -14.58 -1.97 0.12
CA SER A 417 -14.97 -3.34 -0.20
C SER A 417 -16.08 -3.37 -1.27
N PRO A 418 -16.43 -4.54 -1.84
CA PRO A 418 -17.61 -4.68 -2.69
C PRO A 418 -18.95 -4.29 -2.04
N ASP A 419 -19.02 -4.23 -0.71
CA ASP A 419 -20.24 -3.89 0.03
C ASP A 419 -20.20 -2.46 0.63
N GLY A 420 -19.18 -1.67 0.33
CA GLY A 420 -18.96 -0.32 0.85
C GLY A 420 -17.69 -0.19 1.67
N VAL A 421 -17.54 0.90 2.42
CA VAL A 421 -16.34 1.16 3.21
C VAL A 421 -16.38 0.38 4.52
N MET A 422 -15.27 -0.32 4.79
CA MET A 422 -15.07 -1.15 5.97
C MET A 422 -13.99 -0.57 6.88
N ALA A 423 -14.12 -0.83 8.17
CA ALA A 423 -13.12 -0.61 9.21
C ALA A 423 -12.74 -1.95 9.84
N TRP A 424 -11.45 -2.27 9.89
CA TRP A 424 -10.92 -3.47 10.51
C TRP A 424 -10.00 -3.10 11.69
N SER A 425 -10.28 -3.66 12.86
CA SER A 425 -9.57 -3.38 14.12
C SER A 425 -9.10 -4.68 14.82
N GLY A 426 -8.65 -5.68 14.04
CA GLY A 426 -8.04 -6.91 14.57
C GLY A 426 -8.85 -8.19 14.37
N SER A 427 -10.17 -8.13 14.19
CA SER A 427 -11.03 -9.32 14.00
C SER A 427 -11.80 -9.29 12.68
N LEU A 428 -13.10 -9.08 12.71
CA LEU A 428 -13.93 -8.96 11.51
C LEU A 428 -14.11 -7.48 11.14
N PRO A 429 -14.15 -7.16 9.84
CA PRO A 429 -14.40 -5.80 9.39
C PRO A 429 -15.84 -5.39 9.67
N ALA A 430 -16.05 -4.13 10.08
CA ALA A 430 -17.35 -3.52 10.27
C ALA A 430 -17.60 -2.48 9.17
N LYS A 431 -18.84 -2.43 8.64
CA LYS A 431 -19.22 -1.43 7.64
C LYS A 431 -19.41 -0.07 8.30
N VAL A 432 -18.69 0.96 7.83
CA VAL A 432 -18.80 2.35 8.32
C VAL A 432 -19.54 3.28 7.36
N SER A 433 -19.84 2.81 6.16
CA SER A 433 -20.57 3.59 5.14
C SER A 433 -22.08 3.31 5.12
N GLY A 434 -22.68 3.03 6.28
CA GLY A 434 -24.12 2.76 6.36
C GLY A 434 -25.00 3.94 5.92
N ALA A 435 -24.54 5.16 6.09
CA ALA A 435 -25.21 6.38 5.67
C ALA A 435 -25.05 6.71 4.17
N LEU A 436 -24.17 6.01 3.44
CA LEU A 436 -23.90 6.28 2.03
C LEU A 436 -24.57 5.26 1.12
N ASP A 437 -24.89 5.68 -0.10
CA ASP A 437 -25.39 4.79 -1.15
C ASP A 437 -24.31 3.82 -1.60
N THR A 438 -24.45 2.56 -1.24
CA THR A 438 -23.50 1.49 -1.58
C THR A 438 -23.33 1.35 -3.10
N GLY A 439 -24.40 1.51 -3.88
CA GLY A 439 -24.33 1.43 -5.34
C GLY A 439 -23.42 2.50 -5.96
N LYS A 440 -23.45 3.71 -5.41
CA LYS A 440 -22.54 4.80 -5.83
C LYS A 440 -21.09 4.52 -5.44
N LEU A 441 -20.84 3.93 -4.26
CA LEU A 441 -19.50 3.57 -3.81
C LEU A 441 -18.87 2.49 -4.68
N THR A 442 -19.62 1.43 -4.97
CA THR A 442 -19.12 0.24 -5.67
C THR A 442 -19.08 0.41 -7.20
N ALA A 443 -19.70 1.46 -7.73
CA ALA A 443 -19.61 1.82 -9.15
C ALA A 443 -18.29 2.50 -9.54
N ALA A 444 -17.38 2.70 -8.60
CA ALA A 444 -16.07 3.27 -8.88
C ALA A 444 -15.20 2.31 -9.72
N ASP A 445 -14.49 2.86 -10.70
CA ASP A 445 -13.52 2.11 -11.51
C ASP A 445 -12.25 1.78 -10.70
N TRP A 446 -11.85 2.67 -9.81
CA TRP A 446 -10.77 2.49 -8.84
C TRP A 446 -10.92 3.51 -7.70
N ALA A 447 -10.20 3.27 -6.62
CA ALA A 447 -10.25 4.11 -5.43
C ALA A 447 -8.85 4.35 -4.84
N MET A 448 -8.68 5.55 -4.25
CA MET A 448 -7.49 5.96 -3.52
C MET A 448 -7.88 6.46 -2.13
N GLY A 449 -7.10 6.11 -1.12
CA GLY A 449 -7.28 6.51 0.27
C GLY A 449 -6.14 7.37 0.78
N GLY A 450 -6.43 8.22 1.73
CA GLY A 450 -5.46 9.05 2.45
C GLY A 450 -5.94 9.38 3.85
N GLN A 451 -5.03 9.91 4.67
CA GLN A 451 -5.30 10.29 6.05
C GLN A 451 -4.92 11.74 6.28
N LEU A 452 -5.77 12.45 7.01
CA LEU A 452 -5.42 13.73 7.63
C LEU A 452 -6.08 13.80 9.01
N ASP A 453 -5.31 13.94 10.06
CA ASP A 453 -5.77 13.82 11.44
C ASP A 453 -6.54 12.48 11.65
N ALA A 454 -7.68 12.51 12.34
CA ALA A 454 -8.58 11.38 12.49
C ALA A 454 -9.58 11.23 11.34
N ARG A 455 -9.22 11.59 10.12
CA ARG A 455 -10.11 11.56 8.95
C ARG A 455 -9.56 10.68 7.86
N TYR A 456 -10.42 9.81 7.36
CA TYR A 456 -10.19 8.97 6.20
C TYR A 456 -10.73 9.67 4.95
N TYR A 457 -9.86 9.97 4.02
CA TYR A 457 -10.16 10.52 2.71
C TYR A 457 -10.27 9.37 1.72
N LEU A 458 -11.35 9.31 0.96
CA LEU A 458 -11.59 8.27 -0.06
C LEU A 458 -11.98 8.92 -1.38
N TYR A 459 -11.07 8.89 -2.34
CA TYR A 459 -11.35 9.28 -3.71
C TYR A 459 -11.87 8.07 -4.50
N LEU A 460 -12.98 8.29 -5.20
CA LEU A 460 -13.65 7.33 -6.06
C LEU A 460 -13.61 7.84 -7.49
N HIS A 461 -12.88 7.18 -8.37
CA HIS A 461 -12.85 7.53 -9.78
C HIS A 461 -14.01 6.89 -10.52
N ARG A 462 -14.73 7.67 -11.35
CA ARG A 462 -15.83 7.18 -12.18
C ARG A 462 -15.64 7.65 -13.62
N ARG A 463 -15.51 6.69 -14.51
CA ARG A 463 -15.36 6.95 -15.95
C ARG A 463 -16.68 7.26 -16.65
N ALA A 464 -17.80 6.84 -16.05
CA ALA A 464 -19.13 6.87 -16.70
C ALA A 464 -19.82 8.24 -16.70
N ASP A 465 -19.36 9.21 -15.92
CA ASP A 465 -20.06 10.48 -15.74
C ASP A 465 -19.64 11.56 -16.76
N GLY A 466 -18.93 11.19 -17.82
CA GLY A 466 -18.68 12.01 -19.01
C GLY A 466 -17.71 13.18 -18.85
N ASP A 467 -17.47 13.65 -17.64
CA ASP A 467 -16.53 14.73 -17.30
C ASP A 467 -15.24 14.24 -16.62
N GLY A 468 -15.14 12.91 -16.36
CA GLY A 468 -13.99 12.33 -15.68
C GLY A 468 -13.88 12.75 -14.20
N SER A 469 -14.89 13.42 -13.65
CA SER A 469 -14.86 13.88 -12.27
C SER A 469 -15.09 12.70 -11.31
N GLY A 470 -14.15 12.53 -10.40
CA GLY A 470 -14.27 11.61 -9.29
C GLY A 470 -15.11 12.21 -8.15
N ARG A 471 -15.27 11.43 -7.10
CA ARG A 471 -15.92 11.86 -5.86
C ARG A 471 -14.93 11.70 -4.69
N LEU A 472 -14.72 12.74 -3.91
CA LEU A 472 -13.87 12.69 -2.72
C LEU A 472 -14.75 12.72 -1.47
N LEU A 473 -14.81 11.58 -0.77
CA LEU A 473 -15.52 11.41 0.49
C LEU A 473 -14.56 11.51 1.67
N VAL A 474 -15.00 12.10 2.76
CA VAL A 474 -14.23 12.24 3.99
C VAL A 474 -15.02 11.66 5.16
N TYR A 475 -14.45 10.70 5.85
CA TYR A 475 -15.03 10.08 7.04
C TYR A 475 -14.27 10.53 8.29
N ASP A 476 -14.94 11.18 9.21
CA ASP A 476 -14.41 11.49 10.54
C ASP A 476 -14.54 10.25 11.42
N THR A 477 -13.42 9.63 11.76
CA THR A 477 -13.39 8.34 12.48
C THR A 477 -13.79 8.46 13.94
N GLU A 478 -13.65 9.65 14.55
CA GLU A 478 -14.03 9.91 15.93
C GLU A 478 -15.52 10.20 16.08
N LYS A 479 -16.11 10.88 15.10
CA LYS A 479 -17.52 11.34 15.14
C LYS A 479 -18.45 10.44 14.33
N GLY A 480 -17.92 9.59 13.46
CA GLY A 480 -18.71 8.71 12.60
C GLY A 480 -19.47 9.46 11.50
N LEU A 481 -18.97 10.60 11.04
CA LEU A 481 -19.64 11.49 10.09
C LEU A 481 -18.98 11.45 8.73
N TRP A 482 -19.80 11.49 7.67
CA TRP A 482 -19.36 11.60 6.29
C TRP A 482 -19.57 13.00 5.72
N HIS A 483 -18.61 13.46 4.94
CA HIS A 483 -18.69 14.68 4.14
C HIS A 483 -18.16 14.42 2.74
N GLU A 484 -18.39 15.36 1.83
CA GLU A 484 -17.85 15.32 0.46
C GLU A 484 -17.07 16.59 0.22
N GLU A 485 -15.91 16.46 -0.43
CA GLU A 485 -15.10 17.58 -0.86
C GLU A 485 -14.99 17.66 -2.39
N SER A 486 -14.60 18.81 -2.92
CA SER A 486 -14.30 18.97 -4.35
C SER A 486 -13.31 17.91 -4.80
N PRO A 487 -13.54 17.27 -5.96
CA PRO A 487 -12.74 16.16 -6.42
C PRO A 487 -11.26 16.53 -6.54
N ALA A 488 -10.43 15.84 -5.82
CA ALA A 488 -8.97 15.79 -5.92
C ALA A 488 -8.52 14.48 -5.27
N GLY A 489 -7.34 13.99 -5.58
CA GLY A 489 -6.82 12.81 -4.91
C GLY A 489 -6.80 11.56 -5.78
N THR A 490 -6.57 11.73 -7.09
CA THR A 490 -6.21 10.61 -7.96
C THR A 490 -4.94 9.90 -7.47
N GLU A 491 -4.04 10.61 -6.82
CA GLU A 491 -3.01 10.09 -5.94
C GLU A 491 -3.02 10.89 -4.63
N MET A 492 -2.78 10.23 -3.51
CA MET A 492 -2.75 10.83 -2.18
C MET A 492 -1.62 10.26 -1.35
N VAL A 493 -0.99 11.12 -0.54
CA VAL A 493 -0.02 10.70 0.45
C VAL A 493 -0.12 11.57 1.70
N SER A 494 -0.12 10.93 2.88
CA SER A 494 -0.14 11.60 4.16
C SER A 494 1.26 11.71 4.75
N THR A 495 1.59 12.87 5.31
CA THR A 495 2.84 13.11 6.07
C THR A 495 2.59 13.13 7.58
N GLY A 496 1.38 12.80 8.02
CA GLY A 496 0.95 12.92 9.42
C GLY A 496 0.39 14.29 9.80
N GLN A 497 0.92 15.37 9.24
CA GLN A 497 0.45 16.76 9.45
C GLN A 497 -0.27 17.33 8.24
N GLN A 498 0.07 16.86 7.05
CA GLN A 498 -0.50 17.30 5.79
C GLN A 498 -0.97 16.10 4.98
N LEU A 499 -1.97 16.31 4.14
CA LEU A 499 -2.37 15.39 3.09
C LEU A 499 -2.08 16.05 1.74
N TYR A 500 -1.20 15.46 0.97
CA TYR A 500 -0.98 15.85 -0.42
C TYR A 500 -1.97 15.11 -1.31
N LEU A 501 -2.60 15.86 -2.20
CA LEU A 501 -3.66 15.40 -3.11
C LEU A 501 -3.26 15.83 -4.52
N TRP A 502 -3.21 14.90 -5.46
CA TRP A 502 -3.04 15.21 -6.87
C TRP A 502 -4.39 15.17 -7.59
N ASP A 503 -4.72 16.20 -8.36
CA ASP A 503 -5.99 16.32 -9.07
C ASP A 503 -5.94 15.90 -10.55
N GLY A 504 -4.78 15.44 -11.04
CA GLY A 504 -4.50 15.13 -12.43
C GLY A 504 -3.64 16.21 -13.14
N SER A 505 -3.51 17.39 -12.54
CA SER A 505 -2.76 18.52 -13.10
C SER A 505 -1.84 19.22 -12.10
N ALA A 506 -2.24 19.26 -10.86
CA ALA A 506 -1.53 19.95 -9.79
C ALA A 506 -1.53 19.16 -8.49
N LEU A 507 -0.52 19.40 -7.68
CA LEU A 507 -0.40 18.89 -6.33
C LEU A 507 -0.91 19.93 -5.34
N TRP A 508 -1.85 19.52 -4.49
CA TRP A 508 -2.49 20.32 -3.46
C TRP A 508 -2.13 19.80 -2.08
N ALA A 509 -1.91 20.70 -1.14
CA ALA A 509 -1.75 20.38 0.27
C ALA A 509 -3.03 20.76 1.03
N ALA A 510 -3.56 19.80 1.80
CA ALA A 510 -4.68 20.00 2.70
C ALA A 510 -4.19 19.89 4.15
N GLY A 511 -4.69 20.77 5.02
CA GLY A 511 -4.58 20.66 6.46
C GLY A 511 -3.22 20.89 7.05
N SER A 512 -2.71 22.09 7.16
CA SER A 512 -1.70 22.39 8.17
C SER A 512 -1.88 23.79 8.72
N ASP A 513 -1.53 23.95 9.99
CA ASP A 513 -1.28 25.24 10.62
C ASP A 513 0.12 25.78 10.23
N ARG A 514 0.92 25.02 9.47
CA ARG A 514 2.18 25.51 8.88
C ARG A 514 1.86 26.36 7.67
N GLU A 515 2.57 27.46 7.52
CA GLU A 515 2.60 28.25 6.30
C GLU A 515 3.16 27.41 5.15
N THR A 516 2.29 26.60 4.53
CA THR A 516 2.65 25.89 3.32
C THR A 516 2.77 26.91 2.21
N GLU A 517 3.92 26.99 1.57
CA GLU A 517 4.09 27.78 0.36
C GLU A 517 3.10 27.31 -0.70
N GLY A 518 2.51 28.25 -1.40
CA GLY A 518 1.59 27.96 -2.48
C GLY A 518 0.38 28.89 -2.52
N GLU A 519 -0.31 28.84 -3.65
CA GLU A 519 -1.49 29.63 -3.91
C GLU A 519 -2.71 28.99 -3.25
N GLU A 520 -3.43 29.77 -2.45
CA GLU A 520 -4.64 29.30 -1.79
C GLU A 520 -5.77 29.07 -2.81
N GLU A 521 -6.54 28.01 -2.64
CA GLU A 521 -7.68 27.66 -3.47
C GLU A 521 -8.67 28.85 -3.50
N ALA A 522 -8.81 29.46 -4.67
CA ALA A 522 -9.71 30.57 -4.87
C ALA A 522 -11.18 30.10 -4.95
N ASN A 523 -12.10 30.90 -4.39
CA ASN A 523 -13.54 30.71 -4.55
C ASN A 523 -14.06 29.32 -4.15
N LEU A 524 -13.72 28.86 -2.93
CA LEU A 524 -14.25 27.60 -2.40
C LEU A 524 -15.78 27.59 -2.48
N ARG A 525 -16.35 26.81 -3.40
CA ARG A 525 -17.79 26.62 -3.54
C ARG A 525 -18.25 25.60 -2.53
N PHE A 526 -19.37 25.88 -1.86
CA PHE A 526 -19.99 24.95 -0.95
C PHE A 526 -21.47 24.75 -1.27
N GLU A 527 -22.00 23.57 -0.99
CA GLU A 527 -23.42 23.27 -1.05
C GLU A 527 -23.79 22.25 0.03
N ALA A 528 -24.82 22.54 0.81
CA ALA A 528 -25.42 21.59 1.73
C ALA A 528 -26.93 21.54 1.51
N VAL A 529 -27.51 20.33 1.53
CA VAL A 529 -28.95 20.09 1.44
C VAL A 529 -29.35 19.30 2.67
N THR A 530 -30.25 19.84 3.49
CA THR A 530 -30.73 19.16 4.68
C THR A 530 -31.54 17.90 4.35
N GLY A 531 -31.73 17.02 5.31
CA GLY A 531 -32.79 16.03 5.29
C GLY A 531 -34.18 16.69 5.31
N ASP A 532 -35.19 15.86 5.35
CA ASP A 532 -36.61 16.31 5.40
C ASP A 532 -36.94 16.89 6.75
N ILE A 533 -37.26 18.17 6.79
CA ILE A 533 -37.64 18.91 8.00
C ILE A 533 -39.15 18.83 8.17
N GLY A 534 -39.62 17.96 9.06
CA GLY A 534 -41.04 17.78 9.41
C GLY A 534 -41.38 18.29 10.82
N MET A 535 -40.37 18.67 11.62
CA MET A 535 -40.50 19.14 12.99
C MET A 535 -41.27 18.17 13.92
N SER A 536 -41.20 16.87 13.66
CA SER A 536 -41.95 15.81 14.33
C SER A 536 -43.49 16.04 14.32
N MET A 537 -43.99 16.80 13.36
CA MET A 537 -45.42 17.08 13.17
C MET A 537 -45.90 16.26 11.96
N PRO A 538 -46.79 15.26 12.16
CA PRO A 538 -47.19 14.35 11.08
C PRO A 538 -48.19 14.95 10.10
N ASP A 539 -48.75 16.12 10.40
CA ASP A 539 -49.71 16.80 9.56
C ASP A 539 -49.09 17.96 8.79
N ASP A 540 -49.82 18.41 7.75
CA ASP A 540 -49.46 19.62 7.02
C ASP A 540 -49.31 20.82 7.96
N LYS A 541 -48.28 21.59 7.74
CA LYS A 541 -47.89 22.72 8.59
C LYS A 541 -47.50 23.94 7.77
N TYR A 542 -47.40 25.08 8.46
CA TYR A 542 -46.86 26.32 7.94
C TYR A 542 -45.61 26.69 8.73
N ILE A 543 -44.45 26.62 8.12
CA ILE A 543 -43.24 27.20 8.71
C ILE A 543 -43.26 28.69 8.45
N SER A 544 -43.42 29.46 9.52
CA SER A 544 -43.57 30.91 9.43
C SER A 544 -42.27 31.68 9.58
N ARG A 545 -41.26 31.05 10.13
CA ARG A 545 -39.94 31.66 10.35
C ARG A 545 -38.82 30.62 10.35
N VAL A 546 -37.75 30.89 9.62
CA VAL A 546 -36.45 30.22 9.75
C VAL A 546 -35.40 31.27 10.12
N THR A 547 -34.70 31.01 11.20
CA THR A 547 -33.61 31.87 11.68
C THR A 547 -32.32 31.09 11.66
N LEU A 548 -31.32 31.59 10.94
CA LEU A 548 -29.96 31.04 10.88
C LEU A 548 -29.05 31.83 11.82
N ARG A 549 -28.08 31.15 12.44
CA ARG A 549 -26.96 31.78 13.12
C ARG A 549 -25.69 31.35 12.41
N LEU A 550 -25.06 32.31 11.79
CA LEU A 550 -23.92 32.12 10.89
C LEU A 550 -22.71 32.89 11.40
N ASP A 551 -21.54 32.29 11.26
CA ASP A 551 -20.26 32.98 11.24
C ASP A 551 -19.68 32.83 9.83
N ALA A 552 -19.05 33.86 9.31
CA ALA A 552 -18.37 33.77 8.03
C ALA A 552 -17.20 34.74 8.01
N LEU A 553 -16.23 34.44 7.15
CA LEU A 553 -15.19 35.39 6.81
C LEU A 553 -15.76 36.47 5.88
N ALA A 554 -15.14 37.62 5.87
CA ALA A 554 -15.53 38.72 4.99
C ALA A 554 -15.66 38.24 3.53
N HIS A 555 -16.68 38.75 2.84
CA HIS A 555 -17.01 38.43 1.44
C HIS A 555 -17.66 37.08 1.19
N THR A 556 -18.07 36.34 2.22
CA THR A 556 -18.84 35.11 2.02
C THR A 556 -20.29 35.43 1.71
N VAL A 557 -20.80 34.89 0.61
CA VAL A 557 -22.20 34.99 0.21
C VAL A 557 -22.88 33.63 0.38
N VAL A 558 -23.95 33.59 1.14
CA VAL A 558 -24.75 32.38 1.37
C VAL A 558 -26.12 32.57 0.70
N THR A 559 -26.43 31.73 -0.27
CA THR A 559 -27.73 31.67 -0.91
C THR A 559 -28.53 30.52 -0.29
N VAL A 560 -29.76 30.78 0.08
CA VAL A 560 -30.68 29.79 0.65
C VAL A 560 -31.83 29.56 -0.31
N ALA A 561 -32.09 28.29 -0.62
CA ALA A 561 -33.26 27.85 -1.37
C ALA A 561 -34.06 26.83 -0.55
N VAL A 562 -35.34 26.70 -0.86
CA VAL A 562 -36.27 25.80 -0.22
C VAL A 562 -36.95 24.88 -1.23
N SER A 563 -37.20 23.65 -0.85
CA SER A 563 -38.09 22.71 -1.57
C SER A 563 -39.14 22.20 -0.59
N TYR A 564 -40.40 22.20 -1.03
CA TYR A 564 -41.54 21.69 -0.26
C TYR A 564 -42.01 20.38 -0.90
N ASP A 565 -42.23 19.35 -0.09
CA ASP A 565 -42.76 18.03 -0.48
C ASP A 565 -42.07 17.42 -1.73
N GLY A 566 -40.75 17.59 -1.81
CA GLY A 566 -39.93 17.10 -2.95
C GLY A 566 -40.11 17.89 -4.26
N GLY A 567 -40.77 19.05 -4.22
CA GLY A 567 -40.97 19.94 -5.38
C GLY A 567 -39.69 20.67 -5.81
N ALA A 568 -39.87 21.59 -6.79
CA ALA A 568 -38.73 22.38 -7.33
C ALA A 568 -38.10 23.29 -6.26
N TRP A 569 -36.81 23.56 -6.43
CA TRP A 569 -36.07 24.49 -5.57
C TRP A 569 -36.45 25.95 -5.86
N GLU A 570 -36.81 26.69 -4.82
CA GLU A 570 -37.11 28.11 -4.88
C GLU A 570 -36.09 28.88 -4.05
N THR A 571 -35.44 29.87 -4.64
CA THR A 571 -34.50 30.73 -3.90
C THR A 571 -35.28 31.64 -2.94
N VAL A 572 -34.96 31.53 -1.67
CA VAL A 572 -35.54 32.36 -0.61
C VAL A 572 -34.82 33.70 -0.51
N GLY A 573 -33.51 33.68 -0.63
CA GLY A 573 -32.70 34.89 -0.59
C GLY A 573 -31.21 34.58 -0.54
N SER A 574 -30.41 35.62 -0.72
CA SER A 574 -28.96 35.60 -0.53
C SER A 574 -28.57 36.60 0.56
N CYS A 575 -27.67 36.21 1.43
CA CYS A 575 -27.13 37.08 2.48
C CYS A 575 -25.61 37.12 2.38
N ALA A 576 -25.06 38.33 2.34
CA ALA A 576 -23.66 38.53 2.62
C ALA A 576 -23.46 38.44 4.13
N VAL A 577 -22.60 37.54 4.57
CA VAL A 577 -22.25 37.41 5.99
C VAL A 577 -20.98 38.23 6.22
N THR A 578 -21.08 39.28 7.05
CA THR A 578 -20.04 40.28 7.22
C THR A 578 -19.46 40.33 8.63
N GLN A 579 -20.02 39.56 9.56
CA GLN A 579 -19.59 39.58 10.96
C GLN A 579 -19.78 38.21 11.62
N GLU A 580 -19.07 37.99 12.70
CA GLU A 580 -19.29 36.84 13.58
C GLU A 580 -20.67 36.92 14.26
N HIS A 581 -21.26 35.74 14.53
CA HIS A 581 -22.55 35.57 15.22
C HIS A 581 -23.74 36.26 14.54
N GLN A 582 -23.68 36.42 13.23
CA GLN A 582 -24.75 37.04 12.48
C GLN A 582 -26.02 36.22 12.56
N ARG A 583 -27.12 36.89 12.95
CA ARG A 583 -28.46 36.33 12.94
C ARG A 583 -29.16 36.73 11.64
N VAL A 584 -29.55 35.75 10.84
CA VAL A 584 -30.30 35.95 9.60
C VAL A 584 -31.70 35.35 9.73
N ASN A 585 -32.71 36.18 9.53
CA ASN A 585 -34.08 35.71 9.39
C ASN A 585 -34.39 35.59 7.90
N LEU A 586 -34.76 34.40 7.46
CA LEU A 586 -35.10 34.18 6.05
C LEU A 586 -36.47 34.78 5.73
N PRO A 587 -36.64 35.46 4.60
CA PRO A 587 -37.90 36.08 4.18
C PRO A 587 -38.83 35.02 3.55
N PHE A 588 -39.41 34.14 4.36
CA PHE A 588 -40.35 33.11 3.91
C PHE A 588 -41.74 33.66 3.63
N VAL A 589 -42.33 33.15 2.55
CA VAL A 589 -43.78 33.16 2.38
C VAL A 589 -44.30 31.81 2.87
N PRO A 590 -45.04 31.76 4.00
CA PRO A 590 -45.50 30.50 4.53
C PRO A 590 -46.39 29.77 3.52
N ARG A 591 -46.11 28.51 3.27
CA ARG A 591 -46.94 27.61 2.45
C ARG A 591 -47.33 26.39 3.28
N ARG A 592 -48.46 25.81 2.94
CA ARG A 592 -48.87 24.53 3.51
C ARG A 592 -48.04 23.42 2.89
N HIS A 593 -47.38 22.61 3.71
CA HIS A 593 -46.56 21.48 3.30
C HIS A 593 -46.42 20.47 4.44
N ASP A 594 -46.10 19.23 4.10
CA ASP A 594 -45.73 18.20 5.05
C ASP A 594 -44.21 18.27 5.36
N LEU A 595 -43.36 18.22 4.35
CA LEU A 595 -41.89 18.21 4.50
C LEU A 595 -41.27 19.42 3.80
N MET A 596 -40.18 19.91 4.36
CA MET A 596 -39.38 20.99 3.78
C MET A 596 -37.91 20.63 3.77
N ARG A 597 -37.19 20.97 2.71
CA ARG A 597 -35.73 20.92 2.65
C ARG A 597 -35.15 22.30 2.44
N LEU A 598 -33.99 22.55 3.06
CA LEU A 598 -33.21 23.76 2.80
C LEU A 598 -31.92 23.40 2.07
N LYS A 599 -31.57 24.23 1.11
CA LYS A 599 -30.29 24.18 0.41
C LYS A 599 -29.51 25.45 0.68
N PHE A 600 -28.31 25.28 1.21
CA PHE A 600 -27.31 26.33 1.41
C PHE A 600 -26.27 26.21 0.32
N SER A 601 -25.98 27.27 -0.41
CA SER A 601 -24.94 27.29 -1.43
C SER A 601 -24.25 28.64 -1.46
N GLY A 602 -22.97 28.63 -1.86
CA GLY A 602 -22.21 29.87 -1.92
C GLY A 602 -20.74 29.68 -2.22
N THR A 603 -19.98 30.74 -1.98
CA THR A 603 -18.52 30.76 -2.12
C THR A 603 -17.90 31.39 -0.86
N GLY A 604 -16.73 30.91 -0.47
CA GLY A 604 -16.01 31.37 0.72
C GLY A 604 -16.13 30.39 1.88
N GLN A 605 -15.93 30.88 3.10
CA GLN A 605 -15.94 30.08 4.32
C GLN A 605 -17.07 30.51 5.25
N MET A 606 -17.87 29.55 5.72
CA MET A 606 -18.94 29.81 6.68
C MET A 606 -19.05 28.71 7.74
N THR A 607 -19.64 29.07 8.88
CA THR A 607 -20.05 28.14 9.92
C THR A 607 -21.52 28.40 10.26
N LEU A 608 -22.38 27.40 10.04
CA LEU A 608 -23.77 27.42 10.47
C LEU A 608 -23.87 26.81 11.88
N ARG A 609 -24.05 27.66 12.89
CA ARG A 609 -24.12 27.23 14.30
C ARG A 609 -25.45 26.65 14.70
N SER A 610 -26.53 27.16 14.13
CA SER A 610 -27.89 26.62 14.40
C SER A 610 -28.91 27.13 13.40
N MET A 611 -29.95 26.32 13.22
CA MET A 611 -31.19 26.68 12.53
C MET A 611 -32.35 26.61 13.51
N ALA A 612 -33.20 27.63 13.54
CA ALA A 612 -34.40 27.67 14.37
C ALA A 612 -35.63 27.85 13.51
N PHE A 613 -36.61 26.99 13.73
CA PHE A 613 -37.86 26.95 13.00
C PHE A 613 -39.03 27.37 13.92
N THR A 614 -40.01 28.07 13.37
CA THR A 614 -41.28 28.33 14.00
C THR A 614 -42.37 27.89 13.03
N ALA A 615 -43.17 26.92 13.44
CA ALA A 615 -44.26 26.37 12.64
C ALA A 615 -45.61 26.55 13.37
N ALA A 616 -46.65 26.64 12.56
CA ALA A 616 -48.03 26.57 13.02
C ALA A 616 -48.72 25.36 12.35
N ASP A 617 -49.51 24.63 13.11
CA ASP A 617 -50.28 23.50 12.60
C ASP A 617 -51.34 23.98 11.61
N ALA A 618 -51.41 23.34 10.43
CA ALA A 618 -52.37 23.62 9.38
C ALA A 618 -53.67 22.82 9.54
N ALA A 619 -53.72 21.83 10.41
CA ALA A 619 -54.88 20.96 10.60
C ALA A 619 -56.12 21.73 11.15
N GLY A 620 -55.89 22.84 11.87
CA GLY A 620 -56.96 23.70 12.37
C GLY A 620 -57.72 24.52 11.31
N ALA A 621 -57.24 24.53 10.06
CA ALA A 621 -57.84 25.30 8.97
C ALA A 621 -58.79 24.50 8.05
N ARG A 622 -59.14 23.25 8.39
CA ARG A 622 -60.18 22.52 7.67
C ARG A 622 -61.55 23.16 7.95
N VAL A 623 -61.93 24.06 7.06
CA VAL A 623 -63.33 24.42 6.92
C VAL A 623 -64.09 23.14 6.57
N ASN A 624 -65.06 22.76 7.39
CA ASN A 624 -65.99 21.65 7.15
C ASN A 624 -66.61 21.80 5.74
N GLY A 625 -65.98 21.18 4.73
CA GLY A 625 -66.64 20.95 3.46
C GLY A 625 -67.76 19.97 3.69
N ALA A 626 -68.96 20.46 3.68
CA ALA A 626 -70.17 19.66 3.74
C ALA A 626 -70.14 18.58 2.67
N VAL A 627 -70.07 17.32 3.06
CA VAL A 627 -70.30 16.18 2.17
C VAL A 627 -71.79 16.27 1.76
N PRO A 628 -72.09 16.33 0.44
CA PRO A 628 -73.46 16.24 0.01
C PRO A 628 -73.97 14.85 0.39
N ARG A 629 -74.96 14.80 1.25
CA ARG A 629 -75.79 13.57 1.50
C ARG A 629 -76.53 13.28 0.19
N LYS A 630 -76.24 12.13 -0.44
CA LYS A 630 -77.24 11.45 -1.30
C LYS A 630 -78.15 10.61 -0.42
#